data_a5a016346e609358e3964169f6f1335b
#
_entry.id   a5a016346e609358e3964169f6f1335b
#
_cell.length_a   1.000
_cell.length_b   1.000
_cell.length_c   1.000
_cell.angle_alpha   90.00
_cell.angle_beta   90.00
_cell.angle_gamma   90.00
#
_symmetry.space_group_name_H-M   'P 1'
#
loop_
_entity.id
_entity.type
_entity.pdbx_description
1 polymer ?
#
loop_
_entity_poly.entity_id
_entity_poly.type
_entity_poly.pdbx_seq_one_letter_code
_entity_poly.pdbx_strand_id
1 'polypeptide(L)'
;MIKVNDLKKKFVKQKNKKEKMEFYAVNGVSFEANEGEIVGILGPNGAGKTTLLRMVAGIMNPTSGDVQFDDMNYKRDEIKIKKSLAYLSGNTKIYNSISPYELLRMCAEFYEVKKDEIDNRIQEISRILEMDKFLYSRIGNLSTGQTQRVNIARCLIHDPKYYILDEATSGLDIISSQIILDFMKSEKKKGKCVLYSTHYMEEAENICDRVIMINHGNIIKEGTPAEIRKATKTSNLRDAFFALIGSDNNEE
;
A
#
# COMPACT_ATOMS: atom_id res chain seq x y z
N MET A 1 7.19 13.32 3.77
CA MET A 1 6.32 13.51 2.57
C MET A 1 6.78 12.60 1.44
N ILE A 2 5.86 11.97 0.71
CA ILE A 2 6.13 11.26 -0.55
C ILE A 2 5.63 12.16 -1.69
N LYS A 3 6.46 12.37 -2.71
CA LYS A 3 6.09 13.14 -3.91
C LYS A 3 6.32 12.29 -5.15
N VAL A 4 5.29 12.18 -5.97
CA VAL A 4 5.28 11.43 -7.24
C VAL A 4 5.08 12.43 -8.37
N ASN A 5 5.99 12.42 -9.38
CA ASN A 5 6.00 13.39 -10.48
C ASN A 5 5.96 12.66 -11.82
N ASP A 6 4.91 12.88 -12.61
CA ASP A 6 4.70 12.38 -13.98
C ASP A 6 5.10 10.92 -14.17
N LEU A 7 4.71 10.06 -13.21
CA LEU A 7 5.15 8.68 -13.17
C LEU A 7 4.46 7.86 -14.25
N LYS A 8 5.25 7.19 -15.10
CA LYS A 8 4.75 6.36 -16.20
C LYS A 8 5.35 4.97 -16.18
N LYS A 9 4.53 3.97 -16.49
CA LYS A 9 4.98 2.60 -16.72
C LYS A 9 4.36 2.02 -17.96
N LYS A 10 5.20 1.80 -18.96
CA LYS A 10 4.85 1.16 -20.21
C LYS A 10 5.23 -0.32 -20.18
N PHE A 11 4.31 -1.17 -20.60
CA PHE A 11 4.57 -2.59 -20.84
C PHE A 11 4.37 -2.95 -22.29
N VAL A 12 5.08 -4.00 -22.72
CA VAL A 12 4.96 -4.57 -24.05
C VAL A 12 4.37 -5.97 -23.92
N LYS A 13 3.18 -6.18 -24.47
CA LYS A 13 2.53 -7.49 -24.52
C LYS A 13 2.65 -8.06 -25.93
N GLN A 14 3.08 -9.31 -26.05
CA GLN A 14 3.11 -10.00 -27.32
C GLN A 14 1.69 -10.46 -27.68
N LYS A 15 1.12 -9.91 -28.74
CA LYS A 15 -0.23 -10.24 -29.20
C LYS A 15 -0.22 -11.50 -30.07
N ASN A 16 0.80 -11.65 -30.93
CA ASN A 16 1.08 -12.80 -31.80
C ASN A 16 2.59 -12.90 -32.02
N LYS A 17 3.08 -13.98 -32.71
CA LYS A 17 4.52 -14.14 -33.03
C LYS A 17 5.17 -12.93 -33.71
N LYS A 18 4.37 -12.04 -34.34
CA LYS A 18 4.87 -10.87 -35.11
C LYS A 18 4.39 -9.51 -34.58
N GLU A 19 3.38 -9.45 -33.69
CA GLU A 19 2.82 -8.17 -33.21
C GLU A 19 3.08 -7.98 -31.73
N LYS A 20 3.67 -6.84 -31.38
CA LYS A 20 3.82 -6.34 -30.01
C LYS A 20 2.82 -5.21 -29.79
N MET A 21 2.06 -5.28 -28.72
CA MET A 21 1.17 -4.21 -28.29
C MET A 21 1.80 -3.53 -27.07
N GLU A 22 1.96 -2.23 -27.15
CA GLU A 22 2.42 -1.41 -26.05
C GLU A 22 1.22 -0.80 -25.32
N PHE A 23 1.26 -0.76 -24.00
CA PHE A 23 0.24 -0.10 -23.20
C PHE A 23 0.86 0.52 -21.94
N TYR A 24 0.25 1.59 -21.44
CA TYR A 24 0.62 2.20 -20.18
C TYR A 24 -0.23 1.63 -19.05
N ALA A 25 0.42 0.97 -18.08
CA ALA A 25 -0.24 0.54 -16.85
C ALA A 25 -0.36 1.69 -15.83
N VAL A 26 0.52 2.69 -15.95
CA VAL A 26 0.49 3.97 -15.24
C VAL A 26 0.91 5.03 -16.24
N ASN A 27 0.13 6.12 -16.38
CA ASN A 27 0.29 7.09 -17.44
C ASN A 27 0.24 8.54 -16.91
N GLY A 28 1.39 9.04 -16.47
CA GLY A 28 1.53 10.45 -16.05
C GLY A 28 0.93 10.75 -14.67
N VAL A 29 1.01 9.81 -13.74
CA VAL A 29 0.46 9.98 -12.39
C VAL A 29 1.37 10.90 -11.57
N SER A 30 0.77 11.94 -10.98
CA SER A 30 1.43 12.89 -10.07
C SER A 30 0.55 13.10 -8.84
N PHE A 31 1.13 12.99 -7.64
CA PHE A 31 0.48 13.30 -6.37
C PHE A 31 1.51 13.47 -5.25
N GLU A 32 1.04 13.95 -4.11
CA GLU A 32 1.83 14.04 -2.88
C GLU A 32 1.09 13.30 -1.75
N ALA A 33 1.84 12.75 -0.78
CA ALA A 33 1.29 12.18 0.45
C ALA A 33 2.11 12.69 1.64
N ASN A 34 1.42 13.25 2.64
CA ASN A 34 2.05 13.96 3.75
C ASN A 34 2.25 13.07 4.97
N GLU A 35 3.05 13.53 5.91
CA GLU A 35 3.16 12.93 7.23
C GLU A 35 1.83 13.05 7.97
N GLY A 36 1.46 12.02 8.73
CA GLY A 36 0.18 11.96 9.44
C GLY A 36 -1.03 11.87 8.50
N GLU A 37 -0.86 11.40 7.26
CA GLU A 37 -1.92 11.25 6.27
C GLU A 37 -2.06 9.79 5.81
N ILE A 38 -3.30 9.32 5.65
CA ILE A 38 -3.64 8.09 4.93
C ILE A 38 -4.18 8.50 3.58
N VAL A 39 -3.44 8.20 2.51
CA VAL A 39 -3.87 8.42 1.12
C VAL A 39 -4.29 7.11 0.50
N GLY A 40 -5.57 7.02 0.11
CA GLY A 40 -6.14 5.85 -0.56
C GLY A 40 -5.91 5.90 -2.08
N ILE A 41 -5.36 4.83 -2.65
CA ILE A 41 -5.27 4.63 -4.10
C ILE A 41 -6.40 3.68 -4.51
N LEU A 42 -7.45 4.22 -5.12
CA LEU A 42 -8.70 3.51 -5.39
C LEU A 42 -8.88 3.22 -6.87
N GLY A 43 -9.46 2.07 -7.18
CA GLY A 43 -9.79 1.71 -8.56
C GLY A 43 -10.02 0.20 -8.71
N PRO A 44 -10.56 -0.24 -9.85
CA PRO A 44 -10.82 -1.65 -10.11
C PRO A 44 -9.51 -2.45 -10.28
N ASN A 45 -9.66 -3.77 -10.36
CA ASN A 45 -8.54 -4.65 -10.69
C ASN A 45 -8.04 -4.31 -12.11
N GLY A 46 -6.72 -4.20 -12.26
CA GLY A 46 -6.11 -3.79 -13.54
C GLY A 46 -6.01 -2.27 -13.76
N ALA A 47 -6.52 -1.43 -12.85
CA ALA A 47 -6.42 0.04 -12.99
C ALA A 47 -4.99 0.60 -12.91
N GLY A 48 -4.00 -0.20 -12.45
CA GLY A 48 -2.60 0.22 -12.32
C GLY A 48 -2.12 0.44 -10.89
N LYS A 49 -2.97 0.26 -9.86
CA LYS A 49 -2.66 0.49 -8.44
C LYS A 49 -1.37 -0.20 -7.97
N THR A 50 -1.29 -1.52 -8.11
CA THR A 50 -0.11 -2.31 -7.72
C THR A 50 1.15 -1.88 -8.49
N THR A 51 1.02 -1.56 -9.79
CA THR A 51 2.15 -1.08 -10.60
C THR A 51 2.66 0.27 -10.08
N LEU A 52 1.74 1.19 -9.76
CA LEU A 52 2.05 2.48 -9.17
C LEU A 52 2.78 2.31 -7.83
N LEU A 53 2.19 1.54 -6.90
CA LEU A 53 2.79 1.34 -5.57
C LEU A 53 4.15 0.63 -5.63
N ARG A 54 4.34 -0.32 -6.55
CA ARG A 54 5.67 -0.95 -6.77
C ARG A 54 6.71 0.03 -7.28
N MET A 55 6.33 0.99 -8.12
CA MET A 55 7.25 2.05 -8.56
C MET A 55 7.56 3.00 -7.39
N VAL A 56 6.54 3.41 -6.62
CA VAL A 56 6.75 4.25 -5.43
C VAL A 56 7.65 3.55 -4.42
N ALA A 57 7.49 2.24 -4.21
CA ALA A 57 8.35 1.46 -3.30
C ALA A 57 9.76 1.14 -3.85
N GLY A 58 10.08 1.56 -5.07
CA GLY A 58 11.39 1.26 -5.71
C GLY A 58 11.61 -0.22 -6.05
N ILE A 59 10.52 -1.01 -6.12
CA ILE A 59 10.55 -2.43 -6.53
C ILE A 59 10.54 -2.54 -8.06
N MET A 60 9.96 -1.55 -8.72
CA MET A 60 9.84 -1.48 -10.17
C MET A 60 10.33 -0.13 -10.67
N ASN A 61 11.24 -0.14 -11.65
CA ASN A 61 11.69 1.09 -12.28
C ASN A 61 10.57 1.67 -13.17
N PRO A 62 10.27 2.98 -13.05
CA PRO A 62 9.38 3.66 -13.98
C PRO A 62 9.97 3.72 -15.37
N THR A 63 9.13 3.92 -16.39
CA THR A 63 9.56 4.25 -17.77
C THR A 63 9.98 5.72 -17.84
N SER A 64 9.25 6.61 -17.14
CA SER A 64 9.60 8.03 -16.94
C SER A 64 8.96 8.54 -15.66
N GLY A 65 9.35 9.75 -15.25
CA GLY A 65 8.94 10.35 -13.99
C GLY A 65 9.86 9.95 -12.84
N ASP A 66 9.59 10.48 -11.66
CA ASP A 66 10.38 10.24 -10.45
C ASP A 66 9.53 10.19 -9.18
N VAL A 67 10.13 9.62 -8.13
CA VAL A 67 9.56 9.55 -6.78
C VAL A 67 10.57 10.11 -5.80
N GLN A 68 10.11 10.98 -4.91
CA GLN A 68 10.90 11.60 -3.85
C GLN A 68 10.30 11.30 -2.48
N PHE A 69 11.17 11.10 -1.50
CA PHE A 69 10.83 10.91 -0.08
C PHE A 69 11.52 12.01 0.72
N ASP A 70 10.79 13.03 1.15
CA ASP A 70 11.37 14.28 1.64
C ASP A 70 12.40 14.84 0.63
N ASP A 71 13.67 15.03 1.05
CA ASP A 71 14.77 15.48 0.16
C ASP A 71 15.52 14.34 -0.52
N MET A 72 15.07 13.07 -0.34
CA MET A 72 15.72 11.87 -0.88
C MET A 72 15.10 11.43 -2.19
N ASN A 73 15.93 10.85 -3.08
CA ASN A 73 15.48 10.20 -4.31
C ASN A 73 16.22 8.87 -4.53
N TYR A 74 15.59 7.96 -5.31
CA TYR A 74 16.16 6.61 -5.53
C TYR A 74 17.52 6.60 -6.24
N LYS A 75 17.85 7.62 -7.04
CA LYS A 75 19.15 7.68 -7.75
C LYS A 75 20.31 7.88 -6.78
N ARG A 76 20.09 8.61 -5.68
CA ARG A 76 21.13 8.99 -4.73
C ARG A 76 21.03 8.28 -3.39
N ASP A 77 19.80 8.02 -2.94
CA ASP A 77 19.52 7.66 -1.55
C ASP A 77 18.77 6.34 -1.38
N GLU A 78 18.85 5.41 -2.36
CA GLU A 78 18.05 4.18 -2.42
C GLU A 78 18.02 3.40 -1.10
N ILE A 79 19.19 3.18 -0.48
CA ILE A 79 19.29 2.41 0.77
C ILE A 79 18.59 3.14 1.92
N LYS A 80 18.74 4.47 2.02
CA LYS A 80 18.11 5.27 3.07
C LYS A 80 16.58 5.24 2.92
N ILE A 81 16.08 5.39 1.69
CA ILE A 81 14.65 5.29 1.40
C ILE A 81 14.13 3.90 1.78
N LYS A 82 14.79 2.83 1.36
CA LYS A 82 14.38 1.44 1.69
C LYS A 82 14.39 1.15 3.19
N LYS A 83 15.32 1.73 3.95
CA LYS A 83 15.33 1.63 5.43
C LYS A 83 14.19 2.42 6.09
N SER A 84 13.68 3.46 5.45
CA SER A 84 12.61 4.31 5.98
C SER A 84 11.21 3.93 5.54
N LEU A 85 11.08 2.94 4.63
CA LEU A 85 9.81 2.55 4.06
C LEU A 85 9.48 1.07 4.34
N ALA A 86 8.19 0.77 4.53
CA ALA A 86 7.64 -0.57 4.51
C ALA A 86 6.76 -0.75 3.26
N TYR A 87 6.96 -1.86 2.56
CA TYR A 87 6.09 -2.28 1.46
C TYR A 87 5.44 -3.62 1.76
N LEU A 88 4.11 -3.65 1.76
CA LEU A 88 3.30 -4.85 1.83
C LEU A 88 2.62 -5.09 0.48
N SER A 89 2.84 -6.27 -0.11
CA SER A 89 2.07 -6.76 -1.26
C SER A 89 1.01 -7.75 -0.80
N GLY A 90 -0.19 -7.68 -1.33
CA GLY A 90 -1.29 -8.59 -0.99
C GLY A 90 -0.97 -10.10 -1.16
N ASN A 91 0.02 -10.44 -1.99
CA ASN A 91 0.43 -11.81 -2.29
C ASN A 91 1.81 -12.20 -1.74
N THR A 92 2.26 -11.57 -0.65
CA THR A 92 3.57 -11.91 -0.08
C THR A 92 3.54 -13.29 0.56
N LYS A 93 4.33 -14.21 0.03
CA LYS A 93 4.56 -15.54 0.65
C LYS A 93 5.63 -15.41 1.74
N ILE A 94 5.40 -16.05 2.87
CA ILE A 94 6.36 -16.15 3.98
C ILE A 94 6.70 -17.61 4.26
N TYR A 95 7.79 -17.85 4.95
CA TYR A 95 8.28 -19.20 5.25
C TYR A 95 7.35 -19.90 6.24
N ASN A 96 6.76 -21.04 5.84
CA ASN A 96 5.79 -21.78 6.64
C ASN A 96 6.39 -22.53 7.82
N SER A 97 7.70 -22.81 7.81
CA SER A 97 8.40 -23.63 8.79
C SER A 97 8.82 -22.91 10.08
N ILE A 98 8.86 -21.58 10.03
CA ILE A 98 9.25 -20.74 11.18
C ILE A 98 8.01 -20.12 11.85
N SER A 99 8.20 -19.62 13.07
CA SER A 99 7.17 -18.89 13.81
C SER A 99 7.18 -17.39 13.44
N PRO A 100 6.08 -16.64 13.72
CA PRO A 100 6.08 -15.18 13.64
C PRO A 100 7.21 -14.54 14.43
N TYR A 101 7.47 -15.00 15.66
CA TYR A 101 8.56 -14.50 16.49
C TYR A 101 9.93 -14.63 15.79
N GLU A 102 10.25 -15.81 15.26
CA GLU A 102 11.51 -16.05 14.54
C GLU A 102 11.62 -15.19 13.29
N LEU A 103 10.53 -15.05 12.51
CA LEU A 103 10.50 -14.19 11.33
C LEU A 103 10.75 -12.73 11.69
N LEU A 104 10.07 -12.21 12.72
CA LEU A 104 10.20 -10.83 13.15
C LEU A 104 11.60 -10.54 13.69
N ARG A 105 12.19 -11.47 14.43
CA ARG A 105 13.55 -11.37 14.92
C ARG A 105 14.56 -11.30 13.78
N MET A 106 14.44 -12.18 12.76
CA MET A 106 15.27 -12.14 11.55
C MET A 106 15.13 -10.80 10.82
N CYS A 107 13.90 -10.28 10.68
CA CYS A 107 13.68 -8.98 10.07
C CYS A 107 14.29 -7.85 10.89
N ALA A 108 14.16 -7.86 12.21
CA ALA A 108 14.76 -6.87 13.10
C ALA A 108 16.29 -6.82 12.98
N GLU A 109 16.93 -8.00 12.97
CA GLU A 109 18.37 -8.13 12.77
C GLU A 109 18.81 -7.60 11.39
N PHE A 110 18.03 -7.91 10.33
CA PHE A 110 18.29 -7.42 8.97
C PHE A 110 18.23 -5.89 8.87
N TYR A 111 17.28 -5.26 9.57
CA TYR A 111 17.12 -3.80 9.63
C TYR A 111 18.00 -3.13 10.70
N GLU A 112 18.91 -3.89 11.33
CA GLU A 112 19.86 -3.39 12.33
C GLU A 112 19.19 -2.78 13.57
N VAL A 113 18.01 -3.30 13.96
CA VAL A 113 17.37 -2.95 15.23
C VAL A 113 18.28 -3.38 16.38
N LYS A 114 18.42 -2.54 17.41
CA LYS A 114 19.29 -2.84 18.56
C LYS A 114 18.84 -4.11 19.28
N LYS A 115 19.79 -4.99 19.60
CA LYS A 115 19.51 -6.33 20.12
C LYS A 115 18.68 -6.33 21.41
N ASP A 116 18.90 -5.37 22.28
CA ASP A 116 18.18 -5.17 23.53
C ASP A 116 16.76 -4.61 23.36
N GLU A 117 16.43 -4.07 22.18
CA GLU A 117 15.10 -3.54 21.85
C GLU A 117 14.22 -4.56 21.09
N ILE A 118 14.81 -5.59 20.45
CA ILE A 118 14.10 -6.51 19.53
C ILE A 118 12.91 -7.18 20.21
N ASP A 119 13.10 -7.80 21.35
CA ASP A 119 12.05 -8.56 22.02
C ASP A 119 10.90 -7.68 22.49
N ASN A 120 11.21 -6.51 23.05
CA ASN A 120 10.20 -5.53 23.45
C ASN A 120 9.36 -5.07 22.25
N ARG A 121 10.02 -4.83 21.11
CA ARG A 121 9.37 -4.39 19.91
C ARG A 121 8.49 -5.47 19.28
N ILE A 122 8.94 -6.72 19.29
CA ILE A 122 8.13 -7.88 18.85
C ILE A 122 6.87 -8.00 19.72
N GLN A 123 6.99 -7.86 21.04
CA GLN A 123 5.85 -7.93 21.96
C GLN A 123 4.88 -6.75 21.75
N GLU A 124 5.37 -5.54 21.51
CA GLU A 124 4.53 -4.39 21.20
C GLU A 124 3.73 -4.63 19.90
N ILE A 125 4.39 -5.04 18.84
CA ILE A 125 3.76 -5.36 17.54
C ILE A 125 2.75 -6.49 17.68
N SER A 126 3.10 -7.53 18.46
CA SER A 126 2.20 -8.66 18.72
C SER A 126 0.90 -8.22 19.35
N ARG A 127 0.93 -7.29 20.32
CA ARG A 127 -0.27 -6.72 20.95
C ARG A 127 -1.09 -5.88 19.98
N ILE A 128 -0.44 -5.00 19.18
CA ILE A 128 -1.12 -4.13 18.20
C ILE A 128 -1.89 -4.97 17.17
N LEU A 129 -1.30 -6.08 16.73
CA LEU A 129 -1.86 -6.95 15.70
C LEU A 129 -2.55 -8.21 16.27
N GLU A 130 -2.77 -8.26 17.60
CA GLU A 130 -3.42 -9.38 18.29
C GLU A 130 -2.82 -10.75 17.92
N MET A 131 -1.49 -10.86 17.97
CA MET A 131 -0.74 -12.04 17.56
C MET A 131 -0.31 -12.93 18.74
N ASP A 132 -0.55 -12.52 20.00
CA ASP A 132 -0.01 -13.17 21.21
C ASP A 132 -0.32 -14.68 21.27
N LYS A 133 -1.52 -15.08 20.82
CA LYS A 133 -1.96 -16.49 20.84
C LYS A 133 -1.22 -17.39 19.86
N PHE A 134 -0.62 -16.83 18.83
CA PHE A 134 0.05 -17.62 17.77
C PHE A 134 1.47 -17.16 17.45
N LEU A 135 2.02 -16.23 18.24
CA LEU A 135 3.35 -15.65 18.04
C LEU A 135 4.46 -16.72 17.91
N TYR A 136 4.34 -17.82 18.63
CA TYR A 136 5.30 -18.93 18.64
C TYR A 136 4.82 -20.17 17.86
N SER A 137 3.65 -20.10 17.22
CA SER A 137 3.13 -21.17 16.36
C SER A 137 3.80 -21.13 14.98
N ARG A 138 3.95 -22.28 14.29
CA ARG A 138 4.46 -22.27 12.92
C ARG A 138 3.51 -21.53 11.99
N ILE A 139 4.06 -20.67 11.13
CA ILE A 139 3.28 -19.86 10.16
C ILE A 139 2.41 -20.73 9.25
N GLY A 140 2.89 -21.93 8.88
CA GLY A 140 2.12 -22.88 8.07
C GLY A 140 0.81 -23.39 8.71
N ASN A 141 0.63 -23.21 10.03
CA ASN A 141 -0.57 -23.60 10.77
C ASN A 141 -1.55 -22.42 10.98
N LEU A 142 -1.21 -21.23 10.50
CA LEU A 142 -2.00 -20.01 10.71
C LEU A 142 -3.11 -19.88 9.66
N SER A 143 -4.20 -19.23 10.05
CA SER A 143 -5.24 -18.82 9.10
C SER A 143 -4.72 -17.72 8.16
N THR A 144 -5.43 -17.46 7.06
CA THR A 144 -5.10 -16.40 6.12
C THR A 144 -4.99 -15.04 6.82
N GLY A 145 -5.97 -14.70 7.68
CA GLY A 145 -5.95 -13.45 8.45
C GLY A 145 -4.79 -13.36 9.44
N GLN A 146 -4.46 -14.46 10.14
CA GLN A 146 -3.28 -14.52 11.01
C GLN A 146 -1.99 -14.34 10.21
N THR A 147 -1.86 -15.01 9.07
CA THR A 147 -0.70 -14.88 8.18
C THR A 147 -0.54 -13.44 7.66
N GLN A 148 -1.64 -12.77 7.34
CA GLN A 148 -1.61 -11.37 6.92
C GLN A 148 -1.16 -10.44 8.05
N ARG A 149 -1.60 -10.67 9.30
CA ARG A 149 -1.09 -9.93 10.46
C ARG A 149 0.42 -10.11 10.62
N VAL A 150 0.95 -11.31 10.41
CA VAL A 150 2.41 -11.57 10.42
C VAL A 150 3.12 -10.80 9.30
N ASN A 151 2.52 -10.75 8.09
CA ASN A 151 3.07 -9.97 6.98
C ASN A 151 3.14 -8.47 7.30
N ILE A 152 2.13 -7.94 8.00
CA ILE A 152 2.12 -6.54 8.45
C ILE A 152 3.13 -6.34 9.57
N ALA A 153 3.18 -7.23 10.57
CA ALA A 153 4.15 -7.18 11.66
C ALA A 153 5.59 -7.07 11.15
N ARG A 154 5.92 -7.81 10.10
CA ARG A 154 7.22 -7.73 9.42
C ARG A 154 7.51 -6.33 8.88
N CYS A 155 6.50 -5.61 8.42
CA CYS A 155 6.63 -4.25 7.92
C CYS A 155 6.84 -3.22 9.04
N LEU A 156 6.45 -3.56 10.30
CA LEU A 156 6.51 -2.68 11.45
C LEU A 156 7.84 -2.72 12.19
N ILE A 157 8.57 -3.81 12.08
CA ILE A 157 9.66 -4.14 12.99
C ILE A 157 10.77 -3.09 13.03
N HIS A 158 11.02 -2.40 11.94
CA HIS A 158 12.06 -1.37 11.79
C HIS A 158 11.56 0.07 11.95
N ASP A 159 10.30 0.26 12.38
CA ASP A 159 9.67 1.58 12.60
C ASP A 159 9.73 2.52 11.39
N PRO A 160 9.25 2.12 10.23
CA PRO A 160 9.35 2.92 9.03
C PRO A 160 8.57 4.23 9.15
N LYS A 161 9.01 5.25 8.42
CA LYS A 161 8.33 6.53 8.29
C LYS A 161 7.18 6.47 7.27
N TYR A 162 7.31 5.60 6.27
CA TYR A 162 6.39 5.47 5.15
C TYR A 162 5.87 4.05 5.04
N TYR A 163 4.56 3.90 4.98
CA TYR A 163 3.88 2.62 4.72
C TYR A 163 3.26 2.64 3.33
N ILE A 164 3.58 1.64 2.53
CA ILE A 164 2.99 1.41 1.22
C ILE A 164 2.31 0.04 1.27
N LEU A 165 0.98 0.03 1.37
CA LEU A 165 0.17 -1.15 1.63
C LEU A 165 -0.72 -1.45 0.43
N ASP A 166 -0.35 -2.49 -0.33
CA ASP A 166 -1.06 -2.89 -1.55
C ASP A 166 -2.08 -3.99 -1.21
N GLU A 167 -3.38 -3.63 -1.24
CA GLU A 167 -4.51 -4.52 -0.95
C GLU A 167 -4.39 -5.29 0.37
N ALA A 168 -4.00 -4.60 1.45
CA ALA A 168 -3.66 -5.20 2.74
C ALA A 168 -4.81 -5.97 3.40
N THR A 169 -6.07 -5.64 3.09
CA THR A 169 -7.30 -6.26 3.65
C THR A 169 -7.96 -7.26 2.68
N SER A 170 -7.42 -7.40 1.47
CA SER A 170 -8.04 -8.24 0.44
C SER A 170 -8.11 -9.71 0.84
N GLY A 171 -9.32 -10.30 0.72
CA GLY A 171 -9.56 -11.70 1.04
C GLY A 171 -9.60 -12.04 2.53
N LEU A 172 -9.67 -11.04 3.40
CA LEU A 172 -9.76 -11.22 4.84
C LEU A 172 -11.21 -11.15 5.33
N ASP A 173 -11.46 -11.77 6.48
CA ASP A 173 -12.71 -11.58 7.23
C ASP A 173 -12.78 -10.18 7.84
N ILE A 174 -13.98 -9.77 8.26
CA ILE A 174 -14.27 -8.42 8.80
C ILE A 174 -13.38 -8.10 10.01
N ILE A 175 -13.17 -9.06 10.93
CA ILE A 175 -12.41 -8.84 12.16
C ILE A 175 -10.93 -8.62 11.81
N SER A 176 -10.36 -9.47 10.96
CA SER A 176 -8.97 -9.35 10.52
C SER A 176 -8.73 -8.04 9.75
N SER A 177 -9.67 -7.64 8.88
CA SER A 177 -9.61 -6.36 8.16
C SER A 177 -9.62 -5.17 9.14
N GLN A 178 -10.52 -5.20 10.15
CA GLN A 178 -10.64 -4.11 11.11
C GLN A 178 -9.34 -3.88 11.91
N ILE A 179 -8.67 -4.95 12.35
CA ILE A 179 -7.37 -4.85 13.05
C ILE A 179 -6.34 -4.12 12.18
N ILE A 180 -6.31 -4.41 10.88
CA ILE A 180 -5.38 -3.78 9.93
C ILE A 180 -5.74 -2.30 9.71
N LEU A 181 -7.02 -1.97 9.58
CA LEU A 181 -7.47 -0.59 9.43
C LEU A 181 -7.16 0.23 10.68
N ASP A 182 -7.37 -0.34 11.87
CA ASP A 182 -7.06 0.33 13.14
C ASP A 182 -5.55 0.51 13.33
N PHE A 183 -4.75 -0.45 12.90
CA PHE A 183 -3.30 -0.30 12.81
C PHE A 183 -2.92 0.91 11.92
N MET A 184 -3.46 1.04 10.70
CA MET A 184 -3.16 2.19 9.83
C MET A 184 -3.52 3.52 10.50
N LYS A 185 -4.68 3.60 11.17
CA LYS A 185 -5.08 4.78 11.94
C LYS A 185 -4.11 5.08 13.09
N SER A 186 -3.58 4.06 13.75
CA SER A 186 -2.60 4.23 14.83
C SER A 186 -1.28 4.80 14.32
N GLU A 187 -0.78 4.30 13.19
CA GLU A 187 0.46 4.78 12.58
C GLU A 187 0.33 6.23 12.07
N LYS A 188 -0.81 6.56 11.45
CA LYS A 188 -1.15 7.94 11.11
C LYS A 188 -1.05 8.87 12.33
N LYS A 189 -1.63 8.48 13.49
CA LYS A 189 -1.56 9.27 14.73
C LYS A 189 -0.13 9.48 15.23
N LYS A 190 0.81 8.56 14.92
CA LYS A 190 2.24 8.70 15.20
C LYS A 190 2.96 9.59 14.17
N GLY A 191 2.25 10.23 13.24
CA GLY A 191 2.81 11.09 12.20
C GLY A 191 3.36 10.34 11.00
N LYS A 192 3.14 9.03 10.88
CA LYS A 192 3.58 8.23 9.73
C LYS A 192 2.74 8.55 8.48
N CYS A 193 3.33 8.42 7.30
CA CYS A 193 2.65 8.54 6.02
C CYS A 193 2.21 7.15 5.54
N VAL A 194 0.94 6.98 5.17
CA VAL A 194 0.38 5.71 4.72
C VAL A 194 -0.22 5.86 3.33
N LEU A 195 0.34 5.14 2.34
CA LEU A 195 -0.29 4.90 1.04
C LEU A 195 -0.98 3.54 1.09
N TYR A 196 -2.28 3.51 0.87
CA TYR A 196 -3.09 2.30 0.94
C TYR A 196 -3.87 2.08 -0.35
N SER A 197 -3.61 0.99 -1.08
CA SER A 197 -4.43 0.63 -2.23
C SER A 197 -5.54 -0.33 -1.83
N THR A 198 -6.72 -0.09 -2.35
CA THR A 198 -7.87 -0.98 -2.20
C THR A 198 -8.86 -0.82 -3.36
N HIS A 199 -9.68 -1.84 -3.57
CA HIS A 199 -10.88 -1.77 -4.39
C HIS A 199 -12.17 -1.68 -3.52
N TYR A 200 -12.02 -1.76 -2.19
CA TYR A 200 -13.12 -1.59 -1.22
C TYR A 200 -13.32 -0.11 -0.90
N MET A 201 -14.23 0.54 -1.62
CA MET A 201 -14.48 1.99 -1.51
C MET A 201 -14.95 2.39 -0.11
N GLU A 202 -15.71 1.52 0.56
CA GLU A 202 -16.22 1.75 1.92
C GLU A 202 -15.10 1.80 2.96
N GLU A 203 -14.09 0.92 2.85
CA GLU A 203 -12.92 0.97 3.72
C GLU A 203 -12.18 2.30 3.56
N ALA A 204 -11.92 2.69 2.31
CA ALA A 204 -11.22 3.93 2.02
C ALA A 204 -12.00 5.17 2.51
N GLU A 205 -13.32 5.17 2.38
CA GLU A 205 -14.18 6.24 2.87
C GLU A 205 -14.08 6.43 4.39
N ASN A 206 -13.85 5.33 5.12
CA ASN A 206 -13.79 5.33 6.59
C ASN A 206 -12.41 5.68 7.17
N ILE A 207 -11.31 5.46 6.43
CA ILE A 207 -9.97 5.62 7.00
C ILE A 207 -9.10 6.64 6.29
N CYS A 208 -9.32 6.89 4.98
CA CYS A 208 -8.46 7.78 4.20
C CYS A 208 -8.83 9.24 4.43
N ASP A 209 -7.81 10.08 4.61
CA ASP A 209 -7.95 11.52 4.64
C ASP A 209 -8.20 12.06 3.23
N ARG A 210 -7.51 11.48 2.27
CA ARG A 210 -7.60 11.81 0.86
C ARG A 210 -7.53 10.54 0.02
N VAL A 211 -8.21 10.55 -1.11
CA VAL A 211 -8.23 9.42 -2.04
C VAL A 211 -7.86 9.88 -3.44
N ILE A 212 -7.17 9.02 -4.16
CA ILE A 212 -6.79 9.16 -5.55
C ILE A 212 -7.46 8.02 -6.31
N MET A 213 -8.45 8.35 -7.11
CA MET A 213 -9.17 7.38 -7.95
C MET A 213 -8.42 7.18 -9.26
N ILE A 214 -8.08 5.92 -9.57
CA ILE A 214 -7.32 5.54 -10.77
C ILE A 214 -8.17 4.64 -11.65
N ASN A 215 -8.19 4.94 -12.95
CA ASN A 215 -8.77 4.09 -13.97
C ASN A 215 -7.85 4.06 -15.19
N HIS A 216 -7.62 2.85 -15.76
CA HIS A 216 -6.74 2.65 -16.92
C HIS A 216 -5.38 3.39 -16.85
N GLY A 217 -4.76 3.38 -15.67
CA GLY A 217 -3.46 4.01 -15.43
C GLY A 217 -3.46 5.53 -15.25
N ASN A 218 -4.61 6.19 -15.31
CA ASN A 218 -4.77 7.63 -15.16
C ASN A 218 -5.49 7.97 -13.84
N ILE A 219 -5.15 9.12 -13.23
CA ILE A 219 -5.95 9.68 -12.14
C ILE A 219 -7.22 10.28 -12.75
N ILE A 220 -8.39 9.82 -12.30
CA ILE A 220 -9.69 10.35 -12.72
C ILE A 220 -10.23 11.37 -11.71
N LYS A 221 -9.86 11.26 -10.44
CA LYS A 221 -10.23 12.23 -9.39
C LYS A 221 -9.30 12.10 -8.19
N GLU A 222 -9.05 13.24 -7.53
CA GLU A 222 -8.33 13.32 -6.26
C GLU A 222 -9.07 14.29 -5.33
N GLY A 223 -9.05 14.01 -4.02
CA GLY A 223 -9.65 14.84 -2.97
C GLY A 223 -10.00 14.06 -1.73
N THR A 224 -10.55 14.73 -0.73
CA THR A 224 -11.15 14.06 0.43
C THR A 224 -12.40 13.27 0.00
N PRO A 225 -12.77 12.19 0.71
CA PRO A 225 -14.01 11.47 0.41
C PRO A 225 -15.24 12.37 0.31
N ALA A 226 -15.33 13.39 1.19
CA ALA A 226 -16.44 14.36 1.22
C ALA A 226 -16.45 15.27 -0.02
N GLU A 227 -15.30 15.78 -0.44
CA GLU A 227 -15.17 16.62 -1.64
C GLU A 227 -15.55 15.85 -2.91
N ILE A 228 -15.10 14.60 -3.03
CA ILE A 228 -15.41 13.76 -4.19
C ILE A 228 -16.91 13.50 -4.27
N ARG A 229 -17.56 13.06 -3.17
CA ARG A 229 -19.02 12.87 -3.12
C ARG A 229 -19.79 14.12 -3.48
N LYS A 230 -19.37 15.27 -2.97
CA LYS A 230 -19.98 16.55 -3.29
C LYS A 230 -19.85 16.90 -4.78
N ALA A 231 -18.65 16.72 -5.35
CA ALA A 231 -18.39 17.02 -6.76
C ALA A 231 -19.17 16.13 -7.72
N THR A 232 -19.37 14.85 -7.37
CA THR A 232 -20.12 13.88 -8.17
C THR A 232 -21.61 13.82 -7.83
N LYS A 233 -22.07 14.54 -6.80
CA LYS A 233 -23.44 14.53 -6.27
C LYS A 233 -23.92 13.13 -5.87
N THR A 234 -23.03 12.34 -5.26
CA THR A 234 -23.31 10.96 -4.84
C THR A 234 -23.23 10.82 -3.33
N SER A 235 -23.79 9.70 -2.79
CA SER A 235 -23.83 9.43 -1.35
C SER A 235 -22.57 8.75 -0.82
N ASN A 236 -21.81 8.05 -1.68
CA ASN A 236 -20.63 7.26 -1.32
C ASN A 236 -19.59 7.27 -2.45
N LEU A 237 -18.36 6.83 -2.14
CA LEU A 237 -17.24 6.79 -3.10
C LEU A 237 -17.45 5.77 -4.23
N ARG A 238 -18.21 4.72 -4.01
CA ARG A 238 -18.51 3.71 -5.04
C ARG A 238 -19.35 4.32 -6.16
N ASP A 239 -20.43 4.99 -5.81
CA ASP A 239 -21.28 5.66 -6.78
C ASP A 239 -20.54 6.82 -7.46
N ALA A 240 -19.68 7.54 -6.69
CA ALA A 240 -18.80 8.57 -7.24
C ALA A 240 -17.87 8.02 -8.32
N PHE A 241 -17.26 6.87 -8.07
CA PHE A 241 -16.39 6.22 -9.05
C PHE A 241 -17.15 5.87 -10.35
N PHE A 242 -18.34 5.28 -10.24
CA PHE A 242 -19.17 4.95 -11.43
C PHE A 242 -19.62 6.21 -12.18
N ALA A 243 -19.98 7.27 -11.49
CA ALA A 243 -20.33 8.54 -12.12
C ALA A 243 -19.16 9.14 -12.92
N LEU A 244 -17.92 9.04 -12.39
CA LEU A 244 -16.72 9.53 -13.07
C LEU A 244 -16.39 8.73 -14.33
N ILE A 245 -16.42 7.40 -14.28
CA ILE A 245 -16.12 6.56 -15.46
C ILE A 245 -17.25 6.53 -16.49
N GLY A 246 -18.51 6.78 -16.08
CA GLY A 246 -19.66 6.87 -16.97
C GLY A 246 -19.66 8.17 -17.78
N SER A 247 -19.10 9.26 -17.27
CA SER A 247 -18.93 10.52 -18.01
C SER A 247 -17.84 10.42 -19.10
N ASP A 248 -16.78 9.64 -18.85
CA ASP A 248 -15.69 9.45 -19.84
C ASP A 248 -16.17 8.66 -21.10
N ASN A 249 -17.20 7.82 -20.97
CA ASN A 249 -17.74 7.06 -22.10
C ASN A 249 -18.72 7.87 -22.99
N ASN A 250 -19.07 9.10 -22.63
CA ASN A 250 -19.97 9.96 -23.40
C ASN A 250 -19.22 11.07 -24.19
N GLU A 251 -17.88 11.11 -24.11
CA GLU A 251 -17.04 12.10 -24.83
C GLU A 251 -16.26 11.47 -26.01
N GLU A 252 -16.49 10.20 -26.36
CA GLU A 252 -16.03 9.54 -27.59
C GLU A 252 -17.22 9.37 -28.58
#